data_310be13bcb949fc6bfa591967d2917f8
#
_entry.id   310be13bcb949fc6bfa591967d2917f8
#
_cell.length_a   1.000
_cell.length_b   1.000
_cell.length_c   1.000
_cell.angle_alpha   90.00
_cell.angle_beta   90.00
_cell.angle_gamma   90.00
#
_symmetry.space_group_name_H-M   'P 1'
#
loop_
_entity.id
_entity.type
_entity.pdbx_description
1 polymer ?
#
loop_
_entity_poly.entity_id
_entity_poly.type
_entity_poly.pdbx_seq_one_letter_code
_entity_poly.pdbx_strand_id
1 'polypeptide(L)'
;MNSHFFNLDNWPIIYIKNNNFLNDNILEEYKKDYLTILIRCKNNKEKIILFMDIYDKSEIQMPYIKKMTEFHRSIEDYNKLYVEYIYILCKSKIIKNVISMLLSVEKPAVPCKIIRSLDKLETLFLENHKKNIKEFTIYKTLENVMSNDEEDI
;
A
#
# COMPACT_ATOMS: atom_id res chain seq x y z
N MET A 1 -14.64 -11.78 -4.66
CA MET A 1 -13.22 -12.15 -4.85
C MET A 1 -12.60 -12.40 -3.49
N ASN A 2 -12.08 -13.59 -3.26
CA ASN A 2 -11.28 -13.90 -2.08
C ASN A 2 -9.81 -13.78 -2.45
N SER A 3 -9.14 -12.78 -1.88
CA SER A 3 -7.72 -12.56 -2.15
C SER A 3 -6.89 -12.85 -0.89
N HIS A 4 -5.72 -13.46 -1.08
CA HIS A 4 -4.75 -13.66 -0.01
C HIS A 4 -3.99 -12.37 0.35
N PHE A 5 -3.99 -11.39 -0.54
CA PHE A 5 -3.21 -10.16 -0.39
C PHE A 5 -4.04 -8.95 -0.02
N PHE A 6 -5.25 -8.87 -0.57
CA PHE A 6 -6.08 -7.67 -0.51
C PHE A 6 -7.24 -7.85 0.43
N ASN A 7 -7.30 -7.05 1.48
CA ASN A 7 -8.49 -6.93 2.31
C ASN A 7 -9.40 -5.84 1.74
N LEU A 8 -10.59 -6.23 1.29
CA LEU A 8 -11.56 -5.37 0.65
C LEU A 8 -12.72 -4.97 1.56
N ASP A 9 -12.67 -5.34 2.85
CA ASP A 9 -13.77 -5.13 3.80
C ASP A 9 -14.09 -3.65 4.04
N ASN A 10 -13.13 -2.77 3.80
CA ASN A 10 -13.26 -1.33 3.98
C ASN A 10 -13.31 -0.58 2.66
N TRP A 11 -13.80 -1.21 1.59
CA TRP A 11 -13.87 -0.56 0.28
C TRP A 11 -14.44 0.86 0.38
N PRO A 12 -13.85 1.90 -0.23
CA PRO A 12 -12.75 1.88 -1.21
C PRO A 12 -11.34 1.96 -0.62
N ILE A 13 -11.18 1.72 0.67
CA ILE A 13 -9.87 1.59 1.30
C ILE A 13 -9.44 0.13 1.22
N ILE A 14 -8.28 -0.12 0.60
CA ILE A 14 -7.73 -1.45 0.40
C ILE A 14 -6.49 -1.62 1.28
N TYR A 15 -6.49 -2.65 2.10
CA TYR A 15 -5.34 -3.02 2.92
C TYR A 15 -4.62 -4.22 2.30
N ILE A 16 -3.32 -4.07 2.07
CA ILE A 16 -2.47 -5.11 1.51
C ILE A 16 -1.44 -5.48 2.57
N LYS A 17 -1.53 -6.69 3.10
CA LYS A 17 -0.46 -7.22 3.92
C LYS A 17 0.56 -7.89 3.01
N ASN A 18 1.73 -7.29 2.92
CA ASN A 18 2.78 -7.82 2.08
C ASN A 18 3.49 -8.98 2.80
N ASN A 19 2.89 -10.15 2.73
CA ASN A 19 3.56 -11.39 3.05
C ASN A 19 4.49 -11.72 1.89
N ASN A 20 5.72 -12.04 2.18
CA ASN A 20 6.79 -12.32 1.24
C ASN A 20 6.31 -12.88 -0.11
N PHE A 21 6.61 -12.19 -1.19
CA PHE A 21 6.45 -12.73 -2.54
C PHE A 21 7.57 -13.75 -2.78
N LEU A 22 7.37 -14.96 -2.26
CA LEU A 22 8.43 -15.99 -2.23
C LEU A 22 8.66 -16.66 -3.58
N ASN A 23 7.74 -16.49 -4.54
CA ASN A 23 7.86 -17.11 -5.85
C ASN A 23 7.02 -16.37 -6.91
N ASP A 24 7.27 -16.73 -8.16
CA ASP A 24 6.61 -16.09 -9.30
C ASP A 24 5.10 -16.37 -9.36
N ASN A 25 4.64 -17.53 -8.86
CA ASN A 25 3.22 -17.86 -8.82
C ASN A 25 2.44 -16.91 -7.92
N ILE A 26 3.01 -16.57 -6.76
CA ILE A 26 2.43 -15.61 -5.82
C ILE A 26 2.36 -14.23 -6.45
N LEU A 27 3.43 -13.83 -7.14
CA LEU A 27 3.45 -12.54 -7.84
C LEU A 27 2.38 -12.46 -8.95
N GLU A 28 2.21 -13.53 -9.72
CA GLU A 28 1.17 -13.58 -10.76
C GLU A 28 -0.24 -13.52 -10.15
N GLU A 29 -0.46 -14.15 -9.01
CA GLU A 29 -1.72 -14.06 -8.27
C GLU A 29 -1.99 -12.63 -7.81
N TYR A 30 -0.99 -11.95 -7.28
CA TYR A 30 -1.08 -10.53 -6.90
C TYR A 30 -1.49 -9.66 -8.09
N LYS A 31 -0.82 -9.82 -9.22
CA LYS A 31 -1.12 -9.06 -10.44
C LYS A 31 -2.57 -9.25 -10.89
N LYS A 32 -3.03 -10.49 -10.89
CA LYS A 32 -4.41 -10.84 -11.27
C LYS A 32 -5.42 -10.19 -10.34
N ASP A 33 -5.21 -10.29 -9.04
CA ASP A 33 -6.10 -9.71 -8.04
C ASP A 33 -6.12 -8.18 -8.11
N TYR A 34 -4.97 -7.57 -8.30
CA TYR A 34 -4.87 -6.13 -8.47
C TYR A 34 -5.64 -5.63 -9.69
N LEU A 35 -5.50 -6.29 -10.82
CA LEU A 35 -6.25 -5.95 -12.03
C LEU A 35 -7.75 -6.11 -11.85
N THR A 36 -8.19 -7.12 -11.12
CA THR A 36 -9.60 -7.32 -10.78
C THR A 36 -10.15 -6.14 -9.96
N ILE A 37 -9.36 -5.63 -9.02
CA ILE A 37 -9.72 -4.45 -8.22
C ILE A 37 -9.85 -3.22 -9.11
N LEU A 38 -8.91 -2.99 -10.02
CA LEU A 38 -8.98 -1.85 -10.95
C LEU A 38 -10.19 -1.93 -11.88
N ILE A 39 -10.56 -3.12 -12.33
CA ILE A 39 -11.77 -3.34 -13.14
C ILE A 39 -13.01 -2.96 -12.33
N ARG A 40 -13.08 -3.34 -11.06
CA ARG A 40 -14.18 -2.92 -10.17
C ARG A 40 -14.25 -1.41 -10.04
N CYS A 41 -13.11 -0.74 -9.87
CA CYS A 41 -13.03 0.73 -9.83
C CYS A 41 -13.60 1.34 -11.12
N LYS A 42 -13.20 0.81 -12.26
CA LYS A 42 -13.67 1.29 -13.57
C LYS A 42 -15.18 1.12 -13.72
N ASN A 43 -15.70 -0.04 -13.37
CA ASN A 43 -17.14 -0.34 -13.51
C ASN A 43 -18.01 0.52 -12.58
N ASN A 44 -17.52 0.81 -11.39
CA ASN A 44 -18.25 1.59 -10.38
C ASN A 44 -17.91 3.08 -10.40
N LYS A 45 -16.97 3.52 -11.25
CA LYS A 45 -16.47 4.90 -11.32
C LYS A 45 -15.98 5.40 -9.96
N GLU A 46 -15.20 4.58 -9.30
CA GLU A 46 -14.65 4.84 -7.97
C GLU A 46 -13.12 4.88 -8.01
N LYS A 47 -12.54 5.56 -7.03
CA LYS A 47 -11.10 5.52 -6.74
C LYS A 47 -10.85 4.83 -5.42
N ILE A 48 -9.70 4.18 -5.30
CA ILE A 48 -9.29 3.47 -4.09
C ILE A 48 -8.11 4.16 -3.42
N ILE A 49 -7.99 3.93 -2.11
CA ILE A 49 -6.83 4.30 -1.30
C ILE A 49 -6.17 3.00 -0.88
N LEU A 50 -4.86 2.88 -1.10
CA LEU A 50 -4.10 1.69 -0.77
C LEU A 50 -3.27 1.89 0.49
N PHE A 51 -3.37 0.94 1.43
CA PHE A 51 -2.44 0.78 2.54
C PHE A 51 -1.60 -0.46 2.29
N MET A 52 -0.32 -0.27 2.04
CA MET A 52 0.63 -1.36 1.85
C MET A 52 1.39 -1.59 3.15
N ASP A 53 1.10 -2.69 3.83
CA ASP A 53 1.72 -3.02 5.11
C ASP A 53 2.98 -3.85 4.93
N ILE A 54 4.11 -3.18 5.08
CA ILE A 54 5.43 -3.81 5.18
C ILE A 54 6.06 -3.49 6.54
N TYR A 55 5.23 -3.21 7.54
CA TYR A 55 5.65 -2.64 8.83
C TYR A 55 6.67 -3.50 9.54
N ASP A 56 6.43 -4.81 9.59
CA ASP A 56 7.28 -5.76 10.31
C ASP A 56 8.45 -6.30 9.48
N LYS A 57 8.62 -5.85 8.25
CA LYS A 57 9.70 -6.36 7.40
C LYS A 57 11.05 -5.84 7.84
N SER A 58 12.02 -6.76 7.96
CA SER A 58 13.42 -6.46 8.28
C SER A 58 14.32 -6.42 7.05
N GLU A 59 13.86 -6.95 5.92
CA GLU A 59 14.63 -7.00 4.66
C GLU A 59 13.72 -6.91 3.44
N ILE A 60 14.29 -6.48 2.35
CA ILE A 60 13.60 -6.29 1.07
C ILE A 60 14.16 -7.27 0.05
N GLN A 61 13.27 -7.99 -0.61
CA GLN A 61 13.62 -8.87 -1.71
C GLN A 61 13.64 -8.10 -3.03
N MET A 62 14.79 -7.54 -3.38
CA MET A 62 14.95 -6.67 -4.54
C MET A 62 14.44 -7.24 -5.86
N PRO A 63 14.64 -8.54 -6.19
CA PRO A 63 14.12 -9.08 -7.44
C PRO A 63 12.60 -8.94 -7.57
N TYR A 64 11.85 -9.14 -6.49
CA TYR A 64 10.40 -9.03 -6.50
C TYR A 64 9.93 -7.58 -6.51
N ILE A 65 10.64 -6.70 -5.83
CA ILE A 65 10.35 -5.26 -5.89
C ILE A 65 10.51 -4.75 -7.31
N LYS A 66 11.56 -5.16 -8.00
CA LYS A 66 11.78 -4.79 -9.40
C LYS A 66 10.63 -5.27 -10.30
N LYS A 67 10.22 -6.53 -10.16
CA LYS A 67 9.10 -7.09 -10.92
C LYS A 67 7.78 -6.38 -10.61
N MET A 68 7.56 -6.04 -9.35
CA MET A 68 6.39 -5.28 -8.90
C MET A 68 6.38 -3.88 -9.52
N THR A 69 7.52 -3.20 -9.51
CA THR A 69 7.67 -1.88 -10.11
C THR A 69 7.40 -1.92 -11.61
N GLU A 70 7.92 -2.92 -12.31
CA GLU A 70 7.68 -3.12 -13.74
C GLU A 70 6.19 -3.36 -14.03
N PHE A 71 5.52 -4.16 -13.20
CA PHE A 71 4.08 -4.39 -13.32
C PHE A 71 3.30 -3.08 -13.17
N HIS A 72 3.54 -2.32 -12.11
CA HIS A 72 2.84 -1.06 -11.86
C HIS A 72 3.13 -0.02 -12.94
N ARG A 73 4.34 -0.02 -13.50
CA ARG A 73 4.66 0.84 -14.64
C ARG A 73 3.85 0.45 -15.88
N SER A 74 3.67 -0.84 -16.13
CA SER A 74 2.91 -1.32 -17.28
C SER A 74 1.43 -0.92 -17.24
N ILE A 75 0.90 -0.61 -16.07
CA ILE A 75 -0.50 -0.21 -15.85
C ILE A 75 -0.62 1.20 -15.25
N GLU A 76 0.38 2.05 -15.44
CA GLU A 76 0.40 3.37 -14.79
C GLU A 76 -0.80 4.25 -15.16
N ASP A 77 -1.32 4.16 -16.37
CA ASP A 77 -2.50 4.92 -16.78
C ASP A 77 -3.74 4.52 -15.99
N TYR A 78 -3.92 3.24 -15.71
CA TYR A 78 -5.00 2.74 -14.87
C TYR A 78 -4.80 3.15 -13.42
N ASN A 79 -3.57 3.11 -12.91
CA ASN A 79 -3.27 3.58 -11.55
C ASN A 79 -3.60 5.06 -11.39
N LYS A 80 -3.25 5.91 -12.34
CA LYS A 80 -3.60 7.34 -12.31
C LYS A 80 -5.09 7.58 -12.25
N LEU A 81 -5.88 6.76 -12.96
CA LEU A 81 -7.32 6.93 -13.03
C LEU A 81 -8.05 6.44 -11.77
N TYR A 82 -7.58 5.35 -11.16
CA TYR A 82 -8.36 4.63 -10.14
C TYR A 82 -7.71 4.53 -8.77
N VAL A 83 -6.45 4.92 -8.61
CA VAL A 83 -5.80 4.95 -7.30
C VAL A 83 -5.58 6.40 -6.87
N GLU A 84 -6.18 6.77 -5.74
CA GLU A 84 -6.10 8.12 -5.23
C GLU A 84 -4.80 8.39 -4.48
N TYR A 85 -4.38 7.43 -3.64
CA TYR A 85 -3.21 7.58 -2.79
C TYR A 85 -2.70 6.22 -2.33
N ILE A 86 -1.39 6.13 -2.10
CA ILE A 86 -0.73 4.93 -1.57
C ILE A 86 0.01 5.29 -0.27
N TYR A 87 -0.36 4.61 0.82
CA TYR A 87 0.34 4.69 2.09
C TYR A 87 1.17 3.41 2.30
N ILE A 88 2.47 3.56 2.48
CA ILE A 88 3.36 2.43 2.77
C ILE A 88 3.68 2.47 4.27
N LEU A 89 3.24 1.47 5.01
CA LEU A 89 3.48 1.37 6.45
C LEU A 89 4.80 0.63 6.67
N CYS A 90 5.77 1.32 7.28
CA CYS A 90 7.13 0.81 7.42
C CYS A 90 7.72 1.24 8.76
N LYS A 91 8.17 0.28 9.58
CA LYS A 91 8.80 0.55 10.86
C LYS A 91 10.29 0.85 10.72
N SER A 92 10.99 0.04 9.93
CA SER A 92 12.44 0.10 9.79
C SER A 92 12.90 1.36 9.05
N LYS A 93 13.77 2.11 9.68
CA LYS A 93 14.40 3.29 9.07
C LYS A 93 15.26 2.92 7.86
N ILE A 94 15.94 1.77 7.94
CA ILE A 94 16.77 1.26 6.84
C ILE A 94 15.91 0.94 5.62
N ILE A 95 14.81 0.22 5.82
CA ILE A 95 13.86 -0.12 4.74
C ILE A 95 13.21 1.15 4.19
N LYS A 96 12.83 2.09 5.04
CA LYS A 96 12.32 3.39 4.61
C LYS A 96 13.29 4.08 3.66
N ASN A 97 14.57 4.12 4.02
CA ASN A 97 15.60 4.77 3.19
C ASN A 97 15.76 4.08 1.84
N VAL A 98 15.75 2.75 1.82
CA VAL A 98 15.83 1.98 0.57
C VAL A 98 14.62 2.27 -0.33
N ILE A 99 13.42 2.23 0.23
CA ILE A 99 12.19 2.51 -0.54
C ILE A 99 12.17 3.97 -1.02
N SER A 100 12.56 4.91 -0.20
CA SER A 100 12.65 6.33 -0.58
C SER A 100 13.58 6.54 -1.77
N MET A 101 14.71 5.84 -1.78
CA MET A 101 15.65 5.88 -2.88
C MET A 101 15.02 5.29 -4.15
N LEU A 102 14.36 4.15 -4.06
CA LEU A 102 13.67 3.51 -5.18
C LEU A 102 12.59 4.43 -5.77
N LEU A 103 11.79 5.08 -4.91
CA LEU A 103 10.72 5.99 -5.33
C LEU A 103 11.29 7.28 -5.96
N SER A 104 12.50 7.69 -5.62
CA SER A 104 13.15 8.85 -6.24
C SER A 104 13.63 8.56 -7.65
N VAL A 105 14.00 7.32 -7.93
CA VAL A 105 14.44 6.86 -9.27
C VAL A 105 13.24 6.52 -10.14
N GLU A 106 12.32 5.77 -9.60
CA GLU A 106 11.08 5.32 -10.25
C GLU A 106 9.88 6.03 -9.62
N LYS A 107 9.59 7.24 -10.05
CA LYS A 107 8.47 8.01 -9.51
C LYS A 107 7.15 7.29 -9.75
N PRO A 108 6.37 7.00 -8.69
CA PRO A 108 5.06 6.39 -8.87
C PRO A 108 4.10 7.35 -9.59
N ALA A 109 3.18 6.76 -10.36
CA ALA A 109 2.14 7.52 -11.06
C ALA A 109 1.12 8.16 -10.11
N VAL A 110 1.08 7.71 -8.86
CA VAL A 110 0.11 8.08 -7.83
C VAL A 110 0.86 8.64 -6.63
N PRO A 111 0.31 9.65 -5.92
CA PRO A 111 0.92 10.13 -4.68
C PRO A 111 1.14 8.97 -3.71
N CYS A 112 2.36 8.86 -3.19
CA CYS A 112 2.79 7.77 -2.34
C CYS A 112 3.57 8.34 -1.15
N LYS A 113 3.29 7.83 0.05
CA LYS A 113 3.98 8.27 1.26
C LYS A 113 4.33 7.09 2.15
N ILE A 114 5.56 7.09 2.68
CA ILE A 114 5.99 6.11 3.67
C ILE A 114 5.64 6.64 5.05
N ILE A 115 4.93 5.84 5.84
CA ILE A 115 4.42 6.21 7.15
C ILE A 115 5.04 5.30 8.20
N ARG A 116 5.66 5.89 9.22
CA ARG A 116 6.32 5.18 10.30
C ARG A 116 5.55 5.23 11.63
N SER A 117 4.60 6.14 11.76
CA SER A 117 3.81 6.27 12.99
C SER A 117 2.34 6.47 12.71
N LEU A 118 1.51 5.99 13.65
CA LEU A 118 0.06 6.11 13.55
C LEU A 118 -0.40 7.58 13.57
N ASP A 119 0.23 8.41 14.40
CA ASP A 119 -0.10 9.84 14.50
C ASP A 119 0.11 10.56 13.18
N LYS A 120 1.20 10.27 12.49
CA LYS A 120 1.46 10.84 11.16
C LYS A 120 0.44 10.37 10.12
N LEU A 121 0.05 9.10 10.20
CA LEU A 121 -0.99 8.57 9.32
C LEU A 121 -2.31 9.31 9.51
N GLU A 122 -2.73 9.49 10.76
CA GLU A 122 -3.98 10.20 11.08
C GLU A 122 -3.98 11.62 10.52
N THR A 123 -2.90 12.36 10.77
CA THR A 123 -2.75 13.74 10.30
C THR A 123 -2.78 13.81 8.77
N LEU A 124 -1.98 12.98 8.11
CA LEU A 124 -1.87 13.00 6.65
C LEU A 124 -3.15 12.55 5.98
N PHE A 125 -3.82 11.53 6.53
CA PHE A 125 -5.09 11.06 5.99
C PHE A 125 -6.17 12.14 6.04
N LEU A 126 -6.24 12.87 7.16
CA LEU A 126 -7.17 13.99 7.31
C LEU A 126 -6.86 15.10 6.30
N GLU A 127 -5.60 15.44 6.13
CA GLU A 127 -5.18 16.47 5.16
C GLU A 127 -5.52 16.06 3.73
N ASN A 128 -5.22 14.83 3.35
CA ASN A 128 -5.38 14.35 1.97
C ASN A 128 -6.83 14.07 1.59
N HIS A 129 -7.63 13.55 2.51
CA HIS A 129 -8.96 13.02 2.19
C HIS A 129 -10.09 13.77 2.87
N LYS A 130 -9.82 14.72 3.76
CA LYS A 130 -10.81 15.47 4.54
C LYS A 130 -11.71 14.55 5.37
N LYS A 131 -11.19 13.39 5.76
CA LYS A 131 -11.88 12.37 6.56
C LYS A 131 -10.96 11.90 7.68
N ASN A 132 -11.54 11.56 8.82
CA ASN A 132 -10.80 10.99 9.94
C ASN A 132 -10.69 9.48 9.77
N ILE A 133 -9.45 8.96 9.68
CA ILE A 133 -9.22 7.51 9.52
C ILE A 133 -9.83 6.70 10.68
N LYS A 134 -10.00 7.29 11.86
CA LYS A 134 -10.62 6.64 13.01
C LYS A 134 -12.08 6.25 12.78
N GLU A 135 -12.75 6.87 11.82
CA GLU A 135 -14.13 6.54 11.46
C GLU A 135 -14.25 5.26 10.65
N PHE A 136 -13.14 4.72 10.16
CA PHE A 136 -13.11 3.51 9.35
C PHE A 136 -12.74 2.29 10.18
N THR A 137 -13.36 1.14 9.91
CA THR A 137 -13.07 -0.11 10.60
C THR A 137 -11.61 -0.53 10.47
N ILE A 138 -10.96 -0.18 9.36
CA ILE A 138 -9.54 -0.45 9.12
C ILE A 138 -8.63 0.15 10.20
N TYR A 139 -9.07 1.22 10.87
CA TYR A 139 -8.26 1.89 11.89
C TYR A 139 -7.83 0.94 13.00
N LYS A 140 -8.70 0.03 13.41
CA LYS A 140 -8.38 -0.95 14.44
C LYS A 140 -7.22 -1.86 14.02
N THR A 141 -7.20 -2.27 12.77
CA THR A 141 -6.10 -3.04 12.20
C THR A 141 -4.80 -2.22 12.19
N LEU A 142 -4.87 -0.97 11.76
CA LEU A 142 -3.72 -0.06 11.73
C LEU A 142 -3.18 0.20 13.14
N GLU A 143 -4.06 0.41 14.09
CA GLU A 143 -3.70 0.60 15.50
C GLU A 143 -2.98 -0.63 16.06
N ASN A 144 -3.49 -1.83 15.80
CA ASN A 144 -2.86 -3.07 16.26
C ASN A 144 -1.48 -3.29 15.64
N VAL A 145 -1.27 -2.86 14.41
CA VAL A 145 0.02 -2.99 13.72
C VAL A 145 1.03 -1.95 14.21
N MET A 146 0.61 -0.72 14.44
CA MET A 146 1.51 0.42 14.59
C MET A 146 1.59 1.02 16.00
N SER A 147 0.58 0.87 16.85
CA SER A 147 0.49 1.62 18.11
C SER A 147 1.40 1.12 19.21
N ASN A 148 1.84 -0.14 19.18
CA ASN A 148 2.62 -0.76 20.25
C ASN A 148 4.13 -0.66 20.04
N ASP A 149 4.55 -0.02 18.97
CA ASP A 149 5.97 0.08 18.65
C ASP A 149 6.52 1.42 19.11
N GLU A 150 7.53 1.35 19.97
CA GLU A 150 8.36 2.50 20.27
C GLU A 150 9.07 2.91 18.98
N GLU A 151 9.08 4.22 18.71
CA GLU A 151 9.85 4.71 17.58
C GLU A 151 11.31 4.29 17.76
N ASP A 152 11.87 3.67 16.73
CA ASP A 152 13.30 3.43 16.68
C ASP A 152 14.02 4.78 16.70
N ILE A 153 14.65 5.05 17.80
CA ILE A 153 15.41 6.28 18.00
C ILE A 153 16.67 6.24 17.13
#